data_18024d937f443293444aa397ab4e0bf8
#
_entry.id   18024d937f443293444aa397ab4e0bf8
#
_cell.length_a   1.000
_cell.length_b   1.000
_cell.length_c   1.000
_cell.angle_alpha   90.00
_cell.angle_beta   90.00
_cell.angle_gamma   90.00
#
_symmetry.space_group_name_H-M   'P 1'
#
loop_
_entity.id
_entity.type
_entity.pdbx_description
1 polymer ?
#
loop_
_entity_poly.entity_id
_entity_poly.type
_entity_poly.pdbx_seq_one_letter_code
_entity_poly.pdbx_strand_id
1 'polypeptide(L)'
;MSEQARIDRLAEALESALADPRARPTAADLPVDLDVAGLLRIALDLRDLPRPAFKTRLGADLARRAAMTTTATDPTTSRGVQSVIPYLAVRPAVELIEFVTRAFGAQELLRTTGTAGGVHAEVRIGDTRIMIGGGEAWGGSPMPTGLHLYVPDADRTYRAALEAGADSLYPPVDQPYGDREAGVKDVAGNHWYIATQRTGGHVPAGLGTVTPFLHPRGAPRLIEFLKGAFAADEIAIHHGPDGAIAHAKIRVGGSVIEMGEAHGEWGPMPTMFYVYVDDVDAWYRLALAAGATSLEAPALQPYGERRAAMRDAFDNVWYLAAPGT
;
A
#
# COMPACT_ATOMS: atom_id res chain seq x y z
N MET A 1 -33.35 -8.57 -42.28
CA MET A 1 -33.30 -9.22 -40.93
C MET A 1 -33.32 -8.10 -39.92
N SER A 2 -34.21 -8.13 -38.92
CA SER A 2 -34.27 -7.07 -37.90
C SER A 2 -33.03 -7.08 -37.02
N GLU A 3 -32.69 -5.95 -36.41
CA GLU A 3 -31.55 -5.80 -35.50
C GLU A 3 -31.65 -6.78 -34.31
N GLN A 4 -32.87 -6.97 -33.79
CA GLN A 4 -33.16 -7.96 -32.73
C GLN A 4 -32.81 -9.39 -33.15
N ALA A 5 -33.17 -9.79 -34.38
CA ALA A 5 -32.87 -11.12 -34.89
C ALA A 5 -31.34 -11.35 -35.09
N ARG A 6 -30.56 -10.28 -35.22
CA ARG A 6 -29.08 -10.34 -35.28
C ARG A 6 -28.48 -10.52 -33.90
N ILE A 7 -29.02 -9.82 -32.90
CA ILE A 7 -28.60 -9.92 -31.49
C ILE A 7 -28.91 -11.32 -30.97
N ASP A 8 -30.07 -11.87 -31.24
CA ASP A 8 -30.49 -13.20 -30.78
C ASP A 8 -29.57 -14.28 -31.35
N ARG A 9 -29.20 -14.20 -32.64
CA ARG A 9 -28.26 -15.16 -33.26
C ARG A 9 -26.83 -15.03 -32.69
N LEU A 10 -26.39 -13.84 -32.35
CA LEU A 10 -25.09 -13.61 -31.75
C LEU A 10 -25.07 -14.22 -30.32
N ALA A 11 -26.13 -14.03 -29.56
CA ALA A 11 -26.28 -14.63 -28.22
C ALA A 11 -26.28 -16.16 -28.29
N GLU A 12 -27.01 -16.75 -29.25
CA GLU A 12 -27.05 -18.21 -29.45
C GLU A 12 -25.69 -18.79 -29.87
N ALA A 13 -24.95 -18.10 -30.74
CA ALA A 13 -23.60 -18.49 -31.16
C ALA A 13 -22.57 -18.36 -30.00
N LEU A 14 -22.70 -17.35 -29.16
CA LEU A 14 -21.88 -17.17 -27.94
C LEU A 14 -22.17 -18.24 -26.89
N GLU A 15 -23.46 -18.55 -26.64
CA GLU A 15 -23.84 -19.59 -25.68
C GLU A 15 -23.37 -20.99 -26.17
N SER A 16 -23.50 -21.28 -27.46
CA SER A 16 -23.01 -22.54 -28.05
C SER A 16 -21.47 -22.65 -27.95
N ALA A 17 -20.75 -21.58 -28.20
CA ALA A 17 -19.26 -21.53 -28.08
C ALA A 17 -18.79 -21.69 -26.65
N LEU A 18 -19.56 -21.21 -25.68
CA LEU A 18 -19.27 -21.33 -24.25
C LEU A 18 -19.63 -22.70 -23.66
N ALA A 19 -20.66 -23.37 -24.24
CA ALA A 19 -21.15 -24.68 -23.76
C ALA A 19 -20.27 -25.84 -24.23
N ASP A 20 -19.70 -25.79 -25.45
CA ASP A 20 -18.82 -26.85 -25.99
C ASP A 20 -17.38 -26.35 -26.19
N PRO A 21 -16.41 -26.84 -25.40
CA PRO A 21 -14.98 -26.49 -25.54
C PRO A 21 -14.37 -26.86 -26.90
N ARG A 22 -15.04 -27.67 -27.70
CA ARG A 22 -14.59 -28.15 -29.02
C ARG A 22 -15.28 -27.45 -30.19
N ALA A 23 -16.38 -26.74 -29.95
CA ALA A 23 -17.07 -25.97 -30.97
C ALA A 23 -16.22 -24.78 -31.41
N ARG A 24 -15.88 -24.71 -32.69
CA ARG A 24 -15.26 -23.55 -33.33
C ARG A 24 -16.31 -22.92 -34.25
N PRO A 25 -16.97 -21.83 -33.88
CA PRO A 25 -17.85 -21.13 -34.80
C PRO A 25 -17.02 -20.67 -36.01
N THR A 26 -17.55 -20.93 -37.20
CA THR A 26 -16.92 -20.49 -38.47
C THR A 26 -17.46 -19.10 -38.82
N ALA A 27 -16.65 -18.34 -39.59
CA ALA A 27 -17.03 -16.98 -40.04
C ALA A 27 -18.34 -16.96 -40.87
N ALA A 28 -18.84 -18.13 -41.36
CA ALA A 28 -20.09 -18.28 -42.10
C ALA A 28 -21.34 -18.22 -41.19
N ASP A 29 -21.16 -18.41 -39.89
CA ASP A 29 -22.29 -18.43 -38.92
C ASP A 29 -22.59 -17.05 -38.31
N LEU A 30 -21.88 -16.01 -38.73
CA LEU A 30 -21.93 -14.69 -38.13
C LEU A 30 -22.35 -13.55 -39.10
N PRO A 31 -23.13 -12.55 -38.68
CA PRO A 31 -23.58 -11.45 -39.54
C PRO A 31 -22.41 -10.52 -39.93
N VAL A 32 -22.40 -10.07 -41.18
CA VAL A 32 -21.25 -9.48 -41.90
C VAL A 32 -20.91 -8.00 -41.50
N ASP A 33 -21.66 -7.33 -40.63
CA ASP A 33 -21.59 -5.87 -40.44
C ASP A 33 -21.20 -5.36 -39.02
N LEU A 34 -20.65 -6.19 -38.17
CA LEU A 34 -20.09 -5.76 -36.91
C LEU A 34 -18.64 -6.24 -36.83
N ASP A 35 -17.77 -5.56 -36.06
CA ASP A 35 -16.42 -6.03 -35.75
C ASP A 35 -16.51 -7.32 -34.90
N VAL A 36 -17.08 -8.34 -35.52
CA VAL A 36 -17.32 -9.67 -34.97
C VAL A 36 -15.97 -10.36 -34.64
N ALA A 37 -14.90 -9.98 -35.36
CA ALA A 37 -13.56 -10.47 -35.08
C ALA A 37 -13.06 -9.98 -33.71
N GLY A 38 -13.38 -8.76 -33.31
CA GLY A 38 -13.07 -8.21 -32.00
C GLY A 38 -13.87 -8.88 -30.88
N LEU A 39 -15.18 -9.08 -31.09
CA LEU A 39 -16.06 -9.76 -30.13
C LEU A 39 -15.71 -11.25 -29.97
N LEU A 40 -15.33 -11.92 -31.07
CA LEU A 40 -14.87 -13.32 -31.03
C LEU A 40 -13.53 -13.45 -30.29
N ARG A 41 -12.63 -12.48 -30.45
CA ARG A 41 -11.39 -12.42 -29.69
C ARG A 41 -11.63 -12.26 -28.20
N ILE A 42 -12.52 -11.35 -27.81
CA ILE A 42 -12.94 -11.15 -26.42
C ILE A 42 -13.61 -12.44 -25.88
N ALA A 43 -14.45 -13.11 -26.64
CA ALA A 43 -15.08 -14.36 -26.24
C ALA A 43 -14.07 -15.51 -26.08
N LEU A 44 -13.03 -15.55 -26.92
CA LEU A 44 -11.93 -16.52 -26.81
C LEU A 44 -11.03 -16.22 -25.60
N ASP A 45 -10.73 -14.95 -25.34
CA ASP A 45 -9.98 -14.51 -24.15
C ASP A 45 -10.78 -14.79 -22.86
N LEU A 46 -12.12 -14.63 -22.90
CA LEU A 46 -13.01 -15.00 -21.79
C LEU A 46 -13.12 -16.53 -21.58
N ARG A 47 -12.78 -17.33 -22.58
CA ARG A 47 -12.76 -18.80 -22.51
C ARG A 47 -11.69 -19.34 -21.57
N ASP A 48 -10.56 -18.62 -21.45
CA ASP A 48 -9.45 -18.96 -20.56
C ASP A 48 -9.66 -18.43 -19.13
N LEU A 49 -10.77 -17.73 -18.87
CA LEU A 49 -11.16 -17.38 -17.50
C LEU A 49 -11.46 -18.65 -16.68
N PRO A 50 -11.10 -18.67 -15.39
CA PRO A 50 -11.31 -19.82 -14.54
C PRO A 50 -12.74 -20.33 -14.58
N ARG A 51 -12.89 -21.65 -14.78
CA ARG A 51 -14.20 -22.33 -14.89
C ARG A 51 -15.13 -21.95 -13.72
N PRO A 52 -16.47 -21.94 -13.91
CA PRO A 52 -17.44 -21.63 -12.84
C PRO A 52 -17.17 -22.39 -11.54
N ALA A 53 -16.80 -23.67 -11.64
CA ALA A 53 -16.42 -24.51 -10.48
C ALA A 53 -15.13 -24.04 -9.78
N PHE A 54 -14.20 -23.37 -10.47
CA PHE A 54 -13.03 -22.74 -9.88
C PHE A 54 -13.42 -21.44 -9.17
N LYS A 55 -14.26 -20.63 -9.81
CA LYS A 55 -14.79 -19.39 -9.19
C LYS A 55 -15.57 -19.68 -7.92
N THR A 56 -16.40 -20.73 -7.94
CA THR A 56 -17.17 -21.18 -6.75
C THR A 56 -16.24 -21.71 -5.67
N ARG A 57 -15.22 -22.50 -6.01
CA ARG A 57 -14.21 -22.99 -5.04
C ARG A 57 -13.37 -21.85 -4.50
N LEU A 58 -12.89 -20.95 -5.35
CA LEU A 58 -12.13 -19.78 -4.94
C LEU A 58 -12.98 -18.86 -4.05
N GLY A 59 -14.23 -18.61 -4.42
CA GLY A 59 -15.17 -17.84 -3.59
C GLY A 59 -15.42 -18.49 -2.22
N ALA A 60 -15.61 -19.83 -2.18
CA ALA A 60 -15.76 -20.58 -0.93
C ALA A 60 -14.46 -20.63 -0.11
N ASP A 61 -13.29 -20.63 -0.75
CA ASP A 61 -11.98 -20.60 -0.07
C ASP A 61 -11.68 -19.22 0.48
N LEU A 62 -11.98 -18.17 -0.29
CA LEU A 62 -11.89 -16.78 0.17
C LEU A 62 -12.89 -16.50 1.30
N ALA A 63 -14.11 -17.00 1.21
CA ALA A 63 -15.11 -16.90 2.28
C ALA A 63 -14.68 -17.65 3.54
N ARG A 64 -14.08 -18.85 3.42
CA ARG A 64 -13.51 -19.58 4.55
C ARG A 64 -12.32 -18.84 5.16
N ARG A 65 -11.41 -18.30 4.35
CA ARG A 65 -10.27 -17.48 4.83
C ARG A 65 -10.75 -16.21 5.52
N ALA A 66 -11.75 -15.54 4.94
CA ALA A 66 -12.40 -14.40 5.59
C ALA A 66 -13.05 -14.82 6.93
N ALA A 67 -13.77 -15.95 6.98
CA ALA A 67 -14.36 -16.48 8.21
C ALA A 67 -13.31 -16.94 9.25
N MET A 68 -12.16 -17.46 8.81
CA MET A 68 -11.03 -17.82 9.72
C MET A 68 -10.28 -16.59 10.23
N THR A 69 -10.32 -15.47 9.50
CA THR A 69 -9.81 -14.17 9.97
C THR A 69 -10.81 -13.48 10.92
N THR A 70 -12.08 -13.89 10.88
CA THR A 70 -13.19 -13.30 11.68
C THR A 70 -13.33 -13.93 13.09
N THR A 71 -12.50 -14.92 13.47
CA THR A 71 -12.59 -15.54 14.82
C THR A 71 -11.83 -14.78 15.90
N ALA A 72 -11.48 -13.52 15.68
CA ALA A 72 -10.88 -12.67 16.71
C ALA A 72 -11.38 -11.22 16.73
N THR A 73 -12.56 -10.91 16.15
CA THR A 73 -13.11 -9.55 16.30
C THR A 73 -14.63 -9.63 16.34
N ASP A 74 -15.19 -9.15 17.44
CA ASP A 74 -16.62 -8.92 17.67
C ASP A 74 -17.22 -8.07 16.52
N PRO A 75 -18.25 -8.50 15.79
CA PRO A 75 -18.81 -7.77 14.64
C PRO A 75 -19.52 -6.45 15.00
N THR A 76 -19.47 -6.02 16.23
CA THR A 76 -20.15 -4.79 16.71
C THR A 76 -19.25 -3.55 16.78
N THR A 77 -17.97 -3.59 16.40
CA THR A 77 -17.05 -2.45 16.56
C THR A 77 -16.01 -2.26 15.43
N SER A 78 -16.37 -2.41 14.17
CA SER A 78 -15.45 -1.95 13.11
C SER A 78 -15.74 -0.53 12.64
N ARG A 79 -15.97 0.40 13.58
CA ARG A 79 -15.86 1.83 13.31
C ARG A 79 -14.46 2.28 13.66
N GLY A 80 -13.67 2.69 12.64
CA GLY A 80 -12.34 3.17 12.95
C GLY A 80 -11.37 3.21 11.75
N VAL A 81 -10.13 3.49 12.05
CA VAL A 81 -9.01 3.38 11.11
C VAL A 81 -8.75 1.91 10.83
N GLN A 82 -8.82 1.51 9.56
CA GLN A 82 -8.63 0.12 9.15
C GLN A 82 -7.15 -0.19 8.90
N SER A 83 -6.48 0.64 8.10
CA SER A 83 -5.06 0.45 7.75
C SER A 83 -4.38 1.76 7.38
N VAL A 84 -3.08 1.85 7.65
CA VAL A 84 -2.20 2.94 7.25
C VAL A 84 -1.15 2.38 6.30
N ILE A 85 -1.11 2.91 5.08
CA ILE A 85 -0.18 2.48 4.02
C ILE A 85 0.81 3.61 3.75
N PRO A 86 2.13 3.37 3.85
CA PRO A 86 3.11 4.36 3.44
C PRO A 86 3.02 4.62 1.94
N TYR A 87 3.02 5.90 1.57
CA TYR A 87 2.98 6.35 0.19
C TYR A 87 4.29 7.06 -0.14
N LEU A 88 5.14 6.44 -0.94
CA LEU A 88 6.43 6.99 -1.36
C LEU A 88 6.21 7.94 -2.54
N ALA A 89 6.20 9.24 -2.25
CA ALA A 89 6.04 10.30 -3.24
C ALA A 89 7.42 10.70 -3.78
N VAL A 90 7.79 10.28 -5.00
CA VAL A 90 9.16 10.38 -5.49
C VAL A 90 9.23 10.79 -6.98
N ARG A 91 10.34 11.40 -7.40
CA ARG A 91 10.57 11.66 -8.84
C ARG A 91 10.90 10.38 -9.60
N PRO A 92 11.89 9.57 -9.20
CA PRO A 92 12.25 8.35 -9.94
C PRO A 92 11.34 7.18 -9.53
N ALA A 93 10.02 7.30 -9.77
CA ALA A 93 9.05 6.30 -9.31
C ALA A 93 9.25 4.92 -9.99
N VAL A 94 9.60 4.89 -11.27
CA VAL A 94 9.86 3.65 -12.00
C VAL A 94 11.12 2.99 -11.49
N GLU A 95 12.19 3.75 -11.34
CA GLU A 95 13.48 3.29 -10.81
C GLU A 95 13.35 2.79 -9.37
N LEU A 96 12.49 3.44 -8.55
CA LEU A 96 12.21 2.99 -7.20
C LEU A 96 11.47 1.64 -7.21
N ILE A 97 10.48 1.44 -8.09
CA ILE A 97 9.78 0.15 -8.22
C ILE A 97 10.78 -0.96 -8.62
N GLU A 98 11.66 -0.68 -9.58
CA GLU A 98 12.71 -1.62 -9.99
C GLU A 98 13.69 -1.91 -8.84
N PHE A 99 14.08 -0.88 -8.09
CA PHE A 99 14.95 -1.01 -6.93
C PHE A 99 14.34 -1.93 -5.86
N VAL A 100 13.11 -1.65 -5.38
CA VAL A 100 12.49 -2.47 -4.33
C VAL A 100 12.21 -3.91 -4.81
N THR A 101 11.99 -4.09 -6.11
CA THR A 101 11.82 -5.42 -6.70
C THR A 101 13.12 -6.21 -6.64
N ARG A 102 14.25 -5.63 -7.06
CA ARG A 102 15.56 -6.29 -7.07
C ARG A 102 16.15 -6.47 -5.68
N ALA A 103 16.06 -5.43 -4.85
CA ALA A 103 16.68 -5.41 -3.53
C ALA A 103 15.88 -6.19 -2.48
N PHE A 104 14.55 -6.04 -2.49
CA PHE A 104 13.66 -6.49 -1.42
C PHE A 104 12.65 -7.55 -1.86
N GLY A 105 12.66 -7.96 -3.14
CA GLY A 105 11.73 -8.94 -3.66
C GLY A 105 10.29 -8.44 -3.72
N ALA A 106 10.10 -7.14 -3.90
CA ALA A 106 8.76 -6.55 -4.01
C ALA A 106 7.99 -7.13 -5.18
N GLN A 107 6.69 -7.36 -4.97
CA GLN A 107 5.74 -7.78 -6.01
C GLN A 107 4.87 -6.59 -6.40
N GLU A 108 4.89 -6.21 -7.65
CA GLU A 108 3.99 -5.19 -8.18
C GLU A 108 2.58 -5.75 -8.25
N LEU A 109 1.63 -5.06 -7.59
CA LEU A 109 0.22 -5.44 -7.54
C LEU A 109 -0.62 -4.65 -8.56
N LEU A 110 -0.24 -3.37 -8.74
CA LEU A 110 -0.93 -2.43 -9.62
C LEU A 110 0.07 -1.39 -10.13
N ARG A 111 -0.08 -0.99 -11.40
CA ARG A 111 0.54 0.22 -11.96
C ARG A 111 -0.47 0.93 -12.85
N THR A 112 -0.62 2.23 -12.66
CA THR A 112 -1.52 3.07 -13.45
C THR A 112 -0.98 4.51 -13.52
N THR A 113 -1.64 5.36 -14.30
CA THR A 113 -1.35 6.79 -14.29
C THR A 113 -2.03 7.43 -13.07
N GLY A 114 -1.26 8.16 -12.28
CA GLY A 114 -1.78 8.90 -11.12
C GLY A 114 -2.66 10.09 -11.53
N THR A 115 -3.61 10.47 -10.67
CA THR A 115 -4.53 11.61 -10.92
C THR A 115 -3.80 12.96 -11.05
N ALA A 116 -2.60 13.08 -10.46
CA ALA A 116 -1.74 14.26 -10.58
C ALA A 116 -0.69 14.14 -11.70
N GLY A 117 -0.87 13.21 -12.63
CA GLY A 117 0.12 12.82 -13.63
C GLY A 117 1.16 11.84 -13.07
N GLY A 118 2.03 11.34 -13.96
CA GLY A 118 3.06 10.36 -13.57
C GLY A 118 2.52 8.96 -13.26
N VAL A 119 3.31 8.18 -12.53
CA VAL A 119 3.01 6.80 -12.15
C VAL A 119 2.33 6.76 -10.79
N HIS A 120 1.34 5.89 -10.64
CA HIS A 120 0.87 5.38 -9.36
C HIS A 120 0.99 3.86 -9.37
N ALA A 121 1.67 3.30 -8.39
CA ALA A 121 1.84 1.86 -8.26
C ALA A 121 1.60 1.41 -6.82
N GLU A 122 1.14 0.17 -6.69
CA GLU A 122 1.09 -0.56 -5.43
C GLU A 122 2.06 -1.72 -5.51
N VAL A 123 2.91 -1.85 -4.52
CA VAL A 123 3.85 -2.97 -4.39
C VAL A 123 3.66 -3.67 -3.05
N ARG A 124 4.00 -4.94 -2.99
CA ARG A 124 3.98 -5.72 -1.75
C ARG A 124 5.37 -6.23 -1.44
N ILE A 125 5.85 -5.95 -0.23
CA ILE A 125 7.09 -6.52 0.32
C ILE A 125 6.69 -7.38 1.52
N GLY A 126 6.92 -8.69 1.44
CA GLY A 126 6.41 -9.63 2.45
C GLY A 126 4.89 -9.54 2.59
N ASP A 127 4.41 -9.19 3.77
CA ASP A 127 2.99 -9.00 4.08
C ASP A 127 2.52 -7.54 3.94
N THR A 128 3.43 -6.60 3.70
CA THR A 128 3.13 -5.17 3.75
C THR A 128 2.94 -4.58 2.35
N ARG A 129 1.86 -3.82 2.17
CA ARG A 129 1.60 -3.02 0.98
C ARG A 129 2.23 -1.64 1.12
N ILE A 130 2.80 -1.14 0.03
CA ILE A 130 3.37 0.21 -0.10
C ILE A 130 2.80 0.81 -1.38
N MET A 131 2.45 2.09 -1.34
CA MET A 131 2.11 2.86 -2.53
C MET A 131 3.33 3.68 -2.98
N ILE A 132 3.54 3.77 -4.29
CA ILE A 132 4.61 4.56 -4.90
C ILE A 132 3.95 5.46 -5.94
N GLY A 133 4.20 6.76 -5.85
CA GLY A 133 3.68 7.71 -6.82
C GLY A 133 4.67 8.78 -7.18
N GLY A 134 4.58 9.27 -8.44
CA GLY A 134 5.45 10.32 -8.92
C GLY A 134 5.87 10.15 -10.38
N GLY A 135 7.08 10.52 -10.70
CA GLY A 135 7.61 10.53 -12.07
C GLY A 135 7.75 11.94 -12.64
N GLU A 136 8.33 12.05 -13.85
CA GLU A 136 8.62 13.32 -14.50
C GLU A 136 7.37 14.20 -14.75
N ALA A 137 6.25 13.56 -15.11
CA ALA A 137 4.98 14.25 -15.38
C ALA A 137 4.21 14.64 -14.09
N TRP A 138 4.68 14.23 -12.92
CA TRP A 138 4.03 14.53 -11.66
C TRP A 138 4.40 15.93 -11.15
N GLY A 139 3.37 16.77 -10.92
CA GLY A 139 3.54 18.15 -10.48
C GLY A 139 3.83 18.35 -9.00
N GLY A 140 3.80 17.27 -8.17
CA GLY A 140 4.03 17.37 -6.73
C GLY A 140 5.50 17.47 -6.33
N SER A 141 5.74 17.58 -5.04
CA SER A 141 7.09 17.61 -4.44
C SER A 141 7.44 16.24 -3.85
N PRO A 142 8.66 15.72 -4.10
CA PRO A 142 9.14 14.50 -3.46
C PRO A 142 9.12 14.61 -1.94
N MET A 143 8.76 13.50 -1.28
CA MET A 143 8.78 13.35 0.18
C MET A 143 9.52 12.05 0.53
N PRO A 144 10.88 12.06 0.52
CA PRO A 144 11.66 10.92 0.98
C PRO A 144 11.33 10.61 2.44
N THR A 145 11.19 9.32 2.75
CA THR A 145 10.75 8.86 4.07
C THR A 145 11.65 7.80 4.66
N GLY A 146 11.53 7.55 5.97
CA GLY A 146 12.16 6.44 6.66
C GLY A 146 11.22 5.23 6.73
N LEU A 147 11.79 4.05 6.53
CA LEU A 147 11.09 2.77 6.58
C LEU A 147 11.95 1.72 7.29
N HIS A 148 11.37 1.02 8.23
CA HIS A 148 11.96 -0.19 8.81
C HIS A 148 11.59 -1.38 7.93
N LEU A 149 12.56 -2.21 7.55
CA LEU A 149 12.36 -3.40 6.73
C LEU A 149 12.89 -4.62 7.51
N TYR A 150 11.98 -5.46 7.98
CA TYR A 150 12.32 -6.69 8.69
C TYR A 150 12.47 -7.86 7.72
N VAL A 151 13.66 -8.47 7.72
CA VAL A 151 14.06 -9.55 6.79
C VAL A 151 14.73 -10.71 7.54
N PRO A 152 14.75 -11.92 6.95
CA PRO A 152 15.45 -13.07 7.55
C PRO A 152 16.97 -12.88 7.67
N ASP A 153 17.58 -12.06 6.80
CA ASP A 153 19.04 -11.84 6.73
C ASP A 153 19.33 -10.40 6.30
N ALA A 154 19.61 -9.55 7.28
CA ALA A 154 19.91 -8.13 7.07
C ALA A 154 21.20 -7.93 6.28
N ASP A 155 22.24 -8.75 6.50
CA ASP A 155 23.52 -8.65 5.78
C ASP A 155 23.36 -8.96 4.29
N ARG A 156 22.58 -9.98 3.96
CA ARG A 156 22.27 -10.34 2.57
C ARG A 156 21.45 -9.27 1.89
N THR A 157 20.39 -8.80 2.55
CA THR A 157 19.47 -7.79 1.98
C THR A 157 20.18 -6.44 1.80
N TYR A 158 21.05 -6.05 2.75
CA TYR A 158 21.88 -4.87 2.63
C TYR A 158 22.78 -4.94 1.37
N ARG A 159 23.48 -6.07 1.15
CA ARG A 159 24.30 -6.24 -0.08
C ARG A 159 23.45 -6.16 -1.34
N ALA A 160 22.29 -6.81 -1.36
CA ALA A 160 21.36 -6.73 -2.50
C ALA A 160 20.88 -5.30 -2.76
N ALA A 161 20.66 -4.50 -1.72
CA ALA A 161 20.29 -3.08 -1.85
C ALA A 161 21.43 -2.25 -2.47
N LEU A 162 22.67 -2.46 -2.04
CA LEU A 162 23.83 -1.79 -2.65
C LEU A 162 24.02 -2.18 -4.11
N GLU A 163 23.89 -3.48 -4.44
CA GLU A 163 23.95 -3.99 -5.82
C GLU A 163 22.82 -3.43 -6.69
N ALA A 164 21.66 -3.12 -6.07
CA ALA A 164 20.53 -2.48 -6.74
C ALA A 164 20.67 -0.97 -6.91
N GLY A 165 21.74 -0.35 -6.33
CA GLY A 165 22.06 1.06 -6.50
C GLY A 165 21.78 1.97 -5.29
N ALA A 166 21.56 1.40 -4.10
CA ALA A 166 21.45 2.20 -2.88
C ALA A 166 22.81 2.68 -2.36
N ASP A 167 22.82 3.82 -1.68
CA ASP A 167 23.95 4.29 -0.89
C ASP A 167 23.90 3.68 0.53
N SER A 168 25.05 3.31 1.11
CA SER A 168 25.12 2.92 2.52
C SER A 168 24.95 4.12 3.42
N LEU A 169 24.04 4.03 4.39
CA LEU A 169 24.00 4.93 5.55
C LEU A 169 24.91 4.40 6.66
N TYR A 170 24.78 3.10 6.95
CA TYR A 170 25.70 2.35 7.83
C TYR A 170 25.65 0.85 7.52
N PRO A 171 26.79 0.14 7.69
CA PRO A 171 26.85 -1.29 7.44
C PRO A 171 26.11 -2.09 8.52
N PRO A 172 25.84 -3.40 8.28
CA PRO A 172 25.20 -4.26 9.27
C PRO A 172 25.95 -4.30 10.62
N VAL A 173 25.24 -3.96 11.69
CA VAL A 173 25.73 -3.94 13.06
C VAL A 173 24.71 -4.57 14.01
N ASP A 174 25.21 -5.24 15.06
CA ASP A 174 24.35 -5.76 16.13
C ASP A 174 23.95 -4.61 17.06
N GLN A 175 22.65 -4.36 17.14
CA GLN A 175 22.09 -3.30 17.95
C GLN A 175 21.90 -3.73 19.42
N PRO A 176 22.03 -2.80 20.39
CA PRO A 176 21.85 -3.13 21.80
C PRO A 176 20.48 -3.69 22.17
N TYR A 177 19.46 -3.40 21.37
CA TYR A 177 18.08 -3.89 21.53
C TYR A 177 17.84 -5.28 20.92
N GLY A 178 18.86 -5.91 20.32
CA GLY A 178 18.84 -7.33 19.93
C GLY A 178 18.66 -7.59 18.44
N ASP A 179 18.54 -6.57 17.61
CA ASP A 179 18.43 -6.72 16.15
C ASP A 179 19.82 -6.65 15.49
N ARG A 180 19.96 -7.29 14.35
CA ARG A 180 21.02 -7.03 13.40
C ARG A 180 20.49 -6.08 12.35
N GLU A 181 21.07 -4.89 12.24
CA GLU A 181 20.50 -3.81 11.46
C GLU A 181 21.55 -3.10 10.60
N ALA A 182 21.12 -2.67 9.41
CA ALA A 182 21.88 -1.83 8.49
C ALA A 182 20.97 -0.71 7.95
N GLY A 183 21.58 0.41 7.53
CA GLY A 183 20.85 1.49 6.87
C GLY A 183 21.30 1.68 5.44
N VAL A 184 20.34 1.89 4.53
CA VAL A 184 20.63 2.29 3.15
C VAL A 184 19.71 3.44 2.74
N LYS A 185 20.19 4.27 1.81
CA LYS A 185 19.41 5.29 1.12
C LYS A 185 19.18 4.83 -0.32
N ASP A 186 17.92 4.72 -0.72
CA ASP A 186 17.57 4.28 -2.06
C ASP A 186 17.75 5.37 -3.13
N VAL A 187 17.50 5.01 -4.38
CA VAL A 187 17.65 5.88 -5.56
C VAL A 187 16.73 7.12 -5.53
N ALA A 188 15.71 7.11 -4.69
CA ALA A 188 14.75 8.21 -4.51
C ALA A 188 15.00 9.01 -3.22
N GLY A 189 15.97 8.62 -2.42
CA GLY A 189 16.35 9.28 -1.16
C GLY A 189 15.62 8.75 0.07
N ASN A 190 14.80 7.70 -0.04
CA ASN A 190 14.20 7.09 1.15
C ASN A 190 15.27 6.32 1.95
N HIS A 191 15.12 6.34 3.26
CA HIS A 191 15.97 5.57 4.17
C HIS A 191 15.30 4.25 4.51
N TRP A 192 16.03 3.15 4.35
CA TRP A 192 15.60 1.82 4.72
C TRP A 192 16.49 1.29 5.84
N TYR A 193 15.88 1.07 7.01
CA TYR A 193 16.50 0.41 8.16
C TYR A 193 16.22 -1.08 8.05
N ILE A 194 17.20 -1.81 7.51
CA ILE A 194 17.09 -3.25 7.20
C ILE A 194 17.48 -4.04 8.43
N ALA A 195 16.51 -4.71 9.06
CA ALA A 195 16.72 -5.37 10.32
C ALA A 195 16.35 -6.86 10.28
N THR A 196 17.07 -7.66 11.07
CA THR A 196 16.72 -9.03 11.42
C THR A 196 16.61 -9.12 12.94
N GLN A 197 15.39 -9.36 13.45
CA GLN A 197 15.22 -9.65 14.85
C GLN A 197 15.87 -10.99 15.17
N ARG A 198 16.76 -11.04 16.18
CA ARG A 198 17.54 -12.25 16.50
C ARG A 198 16.85 -13.18 17.52
N THR A 199 15.74 -12.75 18.10
CA THR A 199 14.98 -13.51 19.09
C THR A 199 13.52 -13.65 18.65
N GLY A 200 13.03 -14.89 18.55
CA GLY A 200 11.65 -15.14 18.13
C GLY A 200 11.48 -15.38 16.63
N GLY A 201 10.94 -14.45 15.89
CA GLY A 201 10.89 -14.45 14.42
C GLY A 201 11.75 -13.32 13.88
N HIS A 202 11.99 -13.25 12.59
CA HIS A 202 12.73 -12.13 11.97
C HIS A 202 11.95 -10.82 11.94
N VAL A 203 10.61 -10.88 12.07
CA VAL A 203 9.73 -9.72 12.21
C VAL A 203 9.24 -9.67 13.66
N PRO A 204 9.37 -8.53 14.37
CA PRO A 204 8.84 -8.39 15.72
C PRO A 204 7.32 -8.59 15.76
N ALA A 205 6.82 -9.21 16.83
CA ALA A 205 5.39 -9.46 16.97
C ALA A 205 4.56 -8.16 16.89
N GLY A 206 3.55 -8.18 16.03
CA GLY A 206 2.63 -7.05 15.82
C GLY A 206 3.12 -5.97 14.84
N LEU A 207 4.30 -6.15 14.22
CA LEU A 207 4.78 -5.33 13.12
C LEU A 207 4.55 -6.03 11.77
N GLY A 208 4.50 -5.25 10.68
CA GLY A 208 4.59 -5.75 9.33
C GLY A 208 6.04 -5.90 8.86
N THR A 209 6.24 -6.55 7.72
CA THR A 209 7.56 -6.65 7.07
C THR A 209 8.16 -5.27 6.81
N VAL A 210 7.32 -4.29 6.44
CA VAL A 210 7.72 -2.88 6.32
C VAL A 210 6.90 -2.06 7.29
N THR A 211 7.56 -1.26 8.11
CA THR A 211 6.94 -0.34 9.07
C THR A 211 7.46 1.08 8.83
N PRO A 212 6.60 2.10 8.68
CA PRO A 212 7.05 3.49 8.60
C PRO A 212 7.86 3.87 9.84
N PHE A 213 9.00 4.53 9.63
CA PHE A 213 9.84 5.06 10.69
C PHE A 213 9.98 6.57 10.54
N LEU A 214 9.40 7.33 11.46
CA LEU A 214 9.36 8.78 11.39
C LEU A 214 10.45 9.42 12.25
N HIS A 215 11.00 10.53 11.78
CA HIS A 215 11.95 11.37 12.52
C HIS A 215 11.34 12.77 12.74
N PRO A 216 10.33 12.94 13.62
CA PRO A 216 9.78 14.26 13.90
C PRO A 216 10.68 15.09 14.81
N ARG A 217 10.60 16.42 14.71
CA ARG A 217 11.06 17.33 15.76
C ARG A 217 9.94 17.56 16.76
N GLY A 218 9.96 16.86 17.87
CA GLY A 218 8.91 16.84 18.89
C GLY A 218 8.02 15.61 18.78
N ALA A 219 8.62 14.42 18.84
CA ALA A 219 7.93 13.13 18.81
C ALA A 219 6.74 13.04 19.79
N PRO A 220 6.80 13.56 21.04
CA PRO A 220 5.64 13.56 21.94
C PRO A 220 4.43 14.28 21.35
N ARG A 221 4.62 15.40 20.64
CA ARG A 221 3.52 16.14 20.03
C ARG A 221 2.93 15.41 18.83
N LEU A 222 3.75 14.68 18.06
CA LEU A 222 3.24 13.84 16.98
C LEU A 222 2.41 12.68 17.54
N ILE A 223 2.83 12.07 18.64
CA ILE A 223 2.06 11.01 19.32
C ILE A 223 0.70 11.54 19.76
N GLU A 224 0.65 12.72 20.39
CA GLU A 224 -0.64 13.34 20.80
C GLU A 224 -1.53 13.67 19.59
N PHE A 225 -0.94 14.13 18.47
CA PHE A 225 -1.67 14.31 17.22
C PHE A 225 -2.27 12.98 16.75
N LEU A 226 -1.49 11.89 16.69
CA LEU A 226 -1.98 10.58 16.25
C LEU A 226 -3.10 10.05 17.14
N LYS A 227 -3.03 10.26 18.46
CA LYS A 227 -4.12 9.93 19.41
C LYS A 227 -5.39 10.73 19.11
N GLY A 228 -5.25 12.04 18.93
CA GLY A 228 -6.41 12.93 18.68
C GLY A 228 -7.03 12.74 17.29
N ALA A 229 -6.19 12.54 16.27
CA ALA A 229 -6.61 12.43 14.89
C ALA A 229 -7.12 11.03 14.50
N PHE A 230 -6.51 9.98 15.05
CA PHE A 230 -6.68 8.59 14.58
C PHE A 230 -6.97 7.60 15.71
N ALA A 231 -7.26 8.07 16.91
CA ALA A 231 -7.47 7.24 18.11
C ALA A 231 -6.33 6.23 18.30
N ALA A 232 -5.10 6.67 18.11
CA ALA A 232 -3.91 5.83 18.17
C ALA A 232 -3.58 5.39 19.60
N ASP A 233 -3.00 4.18 19.73
CA ASP A 233 -2.56 3.59 21.00
C ASP A 233 -1.04 3.56 21.07
N GLU A 234 -0.49 3.88 22.26
CA GLU A 234 0.93 3.66 22.55
C GLU A 234 1.19 2.17 22.81
N ILE A 235 2.09 1.56 22.00
CA ILE A 235 2.55 0.19 22.26
C ILE A 235 3.77 0.21 23.17
N ALA A 236 4.76 1.05 22.83
CA ALA A 236 6.00 1.18 23.59
C ALA A 236 6.62 2.57 23.35
N ILE A 237 7.24 3.13 24.38
CA ILE A 237 8.05 4.35 24.29
C ILE A 237 9.36 4.10 25.06
N HIS A 238 10.48 4.34 24.40
CA HIS A 238 11.81 4.27 24.99
C HIS A 238 12.47 5.64 24.90
N HIS A 239 12.96 6.12 26.05
CA HIS A 239 13.67 7.39 26.14
C HIS A 239 15.19 7.19 26.11
N GLY A 240 15.87 8.10 25.43
CA GLY A 240 17.32 8.21 25.49
C GLY A 240 17.82 8.82 26.81
N PRO A 241 19.14 8.89 26.99
CA PRO A 241 19.76 9.47 28.21
C PRO A 241 19.40 10.95 28.42
N ASP A 242 19.07 11.67 27.37
CA ASP A 242 18.66 13.08 27.37
C ASP A 242 17.16 13.27 27.63
N GLY A 243 16.42 12.19 27.80
CA GLY A 243 14.96 12.19 27.98
C GLY A 243 14.16 12.33 26.69
N ALA A 244 14.80 12.50 25.52
CA ALA A 244 14.11 12.49 24.23
C ALA A 244 13.57 11.09 23.91
N ILE A 245 12.57 11.00 23.05
CA ILE A 245 12.08 9.70 22.57
C ILE A 245 13.11 9.13 21.60
N ALA A 246 13.86 8.12 22.05
CA ALA A 246 14.81 7.39 21.21
C ALA A 246 14.07 6.46 20.25
N HIS A 247 12.97 5.84 20.71
CA HIS A 247 12.14 4.95 19.90
C HIS A 247 10.72 4.87 20.47
N ALA A 248 9.71 4.95 19.63
CA ALA A 248 8.32 4.70 19.97
C ALA A 248 7.63 3.83 18.92
N LYS A 249 6.67 3.01 19.36
CA LYS A 249 5.76 2.21 18.55
C LYS A 249 4.35 2.66 18.85
N ILE A 250 3.66 3.15 17.83
CA ILE A 250 2.30 3.69 17.94
C ILE A 250 1.39 2.91 17.01
N ARG A 251 0.31 2.37 17.55
CA ARG A 251 -0.71 1.67 16.77
C ARG A 251 -1.73 2.65 16.24
N VAL A 252 -1.98 2.59 14.94
CA VAL A 252 -3.03 3.35 14.25
C VAL A 252 -3.91 2.36 13.49
N GLY A 253 -5.08 2.05 14.02
CA GLY A 253 -5.92 0.98 13.50
C GLY A 253 -5.21 -0.37 13.49
N GLY A 254 -5.19 -1.03 12.31
CA GLY A 254 -4.48 -2.30 12.11
C GLY A 254 -2.98 -2.16 11.86
N SER A 255 -2.42 -0.95 11.83
CA SER A 255 -1.02 -0.69 11.46
C SER A 255 -0.21 -0.14 12.63
N VAL A 256 1.11 -0.25 12.55
CA VAL A 256 2.04 0.37 13.49
C VAL A 256 2.90 1.41 12.77
N ILE A 257 3.15 2.51 13.42
CA ILE A 257 4.12 3.54 13.00
C ILE A 257 5.20 3.56 14.08
N GLU A 258 6.45 3.47 13.66
CA GLU A 258 7.62 3.65 14.51
C GLU A 258 8.15 5.07 14.38
N MET A 259 8.78 5.59 15.41
CA MET A 259 9.41 6.92 15.36
C MET A 259 10.49 7.09 16.43
N GLY A 260 11.42 7.99 16.14
CA GLY A 260 12.39 8.53 17.09
C GLY A 260 12.54 10.03 16.89
N GLU A 261 12.91 10.76 17.94
CA GLU A 261 13.17 12.20 17.86
C GLU A 261 14.26 12.48 16.81
N ALA A 262 14.03 13.44 15.92
CA ALA A 262 15.03 13.86 14.93
C ALA A 262 16.26 14.45 15.63
N HIS A 263 17.45 13.97 15.29
CA HIS A 263 18.71 14.43 15.89
C HIS A 263 19.89 14.26 14.93
N GLY A 264 20.91 15.08 15.08
CA GLY A 264 22.18 14.96 14.33
C GLY A 264 21.96 14.81 12.82
N GLU A 265 22.48 13.75 12.24
CA GLU A 265 22.34 13.41 10.82
C GLU A 265 20.93 12.88 10.47
N TRP A 266 20.15 12.47 11.47
CA TRP A 266 18.78 11.99 11.34
C TRP A 266 17.80 13.16 11.45
N GLY A 267 17.79 13.99 10.42
CA GLY A 267 16.88 15.14 10.32
C GLY A 267 15.42 14.70 10.10
N PRO A 268 14.49 15.66 10.18
CA PRO A 268 13.08 15.38 9.90
C PRO A 268 12.87 14.80 8.50
N MET A 269 12.13 13.70 8.43
CA MET A 269 11.70 13.06 7.20
C MET A 269 10.16 12.90 7.22
N PRO A 270 9.43 13.92 6.73
CA PRO A 270 7.98 13.83 6.66
C PRO A 270 7.55 12.76 5.66
N THR A 271 6.47 12.08 6.00
CA THR A 271 5.97 10.91 5.26
C THR A 271 4.57 11.17 4.73
N MET A 272 4.26 10.62 3.58
CA MET A 272 2.90 10.57 3.05
C MET A 272 2.26 9.23 3.40
N PHE A 273 1.01 9.27 3.84
CA PHE A 273 0.22 8.09 4.22
C PHE A 273 -1.09 8.03 3.46
N TYR A 274 -1.51 6.82 3.12
CA TYR A 274 -2.86 6.53 2.67
C TYR A 274 -3.57 5.70 3.74
N VAL A 275 -4.65 6.25 4.28
CA VAL A 275 -5.32 5.71 5.47
C VAL A 275 -6.74 5.31 5.09
N TYR A 276 -7.04 4.02 5.15
CA TYR A 276 -8.39 3.53 4.96
C TYR A 276 -9.18 3.66 6.26
N VAL A 277 -10.33 4.31 6.16
CA VAL A 277 -11.24 4.62 7.28
C VAL A 277 -12.68 4.23 6.93
N ASP A 278 -13.53 4.11 7.93
CA ASP A 278 -14.95 3.83 7.75
C ASP A 278 -15.76 5.10 7.36
N ASP A 279 -15.37 6.28 7.83
CA ASP A 279 -16.05 7.56 7.58
C ASP A 279 -15.00 8.68 7.38
N VAL A 280 -14.72 9.00 6.11
CA VAL A 280 -13.73 10.03 5.73
C VAL A 280 -14.07 11.38 6.33
N ASP A 281 -15.34 11.79 6.34
CA ASP A 281 -15.77 13.11 6.84
C ASP A 281 -15.58 13.21 8.37
N ALA A 282 -15.86 12.15 9.10
CA ALA A 282 -15.68 12.11 10.54
C ALA A 282 -14.20 12.18 10.93
N TRP A 283 -13.36 11.33 10.32
CA TRP A 283 -11.93 11.29 10.61
C TRP A 283 -11.20 12.54 10.14
N TYR A 284 -11.62 13.13 9.02
CA TYR A 284 -11.12 14.43 8.57
C TYR A 284 -11.38 15.53 9.62
N ARG A 285 -12.60 15.62 10.17
CA ARG A 285 -12.91 16.60 11.22
C ARG A 285 -12.09 16.39 12.49
N LEU A 286 -11.89 15.14 12.91
CA LEU A 286 -11.06 14.80 14.07
C LEU A 286 -9.61 15.24 13.86
N ALA A 287 -9.04 14.98 12.70
CA ALA A 287 -7.68 15.37 12.39
C ALA A 287 -7.51 16.90 12.33
N LEU A 288 -8.46 17.64 11.77
CA LEU A 288 -8.44 19.11 11.82
C LEU A 288 -8.55 19.63 13.26
N ALA A 289 -9.41 19.01 14.09
CA ALA A 289 -9.52 19.36 15.52
C ALA A 289 -8.24 19.05 16.29
N ALA A 290 -7.48 18.02 15.88
CA ALA A 290 -6.16 17.68 16.43
C ALA A 290 -5.02 18.58 15.90
N GLY A 291 -5.30 19.53 15.01
CA GLY A 291 -4.35 20.54 14.53
C GLY A 291 -3.82 20.31 13.12
N ALA A 292 -4.38 19.38 12.34
CA ALA A 292 -4.03 19.26 10.94
C ALA A 292 -4.57 20.43 10.09
N THR A 293 -3.90 20.70 8.99
CA THR A 293 -4.34 21.68 7.97
C THR A 293 -4.92 20.95 6.77
N SER A 294 -6.08 21.40 6.29
CA SER A 294 -6.72 20.84 5.10
C SER A 294 -5.87 21.08 3.85
N LEU A 295 -5.66 20.03 3.06
CA LEU A 295 -5.14 20.10 1.70
C LEU A 295 -6.25 19.86 0.68
N GLU A 296 -7.11 18.85 0.91
CA GLU A 296 -8.29 18.54 0.11
C GLU A 296 -9.46 18.21 1.04
N ALA A 297 -10.57 18.90 0.91
CA ALA A 297 -11.80 18.55 1.64
C ALA A 297 -12.35 17.20 1.13
N PRO A 298 -13.16 16.47 1.96
CA PRO A 298 -13.75 15.21 1.55
C PRO A 298 -14.55 15.32 0.25
N ALA A 299 -14.18 14.54 -0.77
CA ALA A 299 -14.84 14.50 -2.07
C ALA A 299 -14.80 13.10 -2.68
N LEU A 300 -15.83 12.78 -3.47
CA LEU A 300 -15.84 11.55 -4.27
C LEU A 300 -14.85 11.71 -5.43
N GLN A 301 -13.94 10.77 -5.57
CA GLN A 301 -12.93 10.76 -6.62
C GLN A 301 -13.43 10.03 -7.86
N PRO A 302 -12.91 10.33 -9.07
CA PRO A 302 -13.34 9.69 -10.31
C PRO A 302 -13.18 8.16 -10.34
N TYR A 303 -12.28 7.62 -9.50
CA TYR A 303 -12.03 6.18 -9.37
C TYR A 303 -12.89 5.50 -8.30
N GLY A 304 -13.90 6.19 -7.73
CA GLY A 304 -14.93 5.60 -6.89
C GLY A 304 -14.65 5.59 -5.38
N GLU A 305 -13.59 6.24 -4.91
CA GLU A 305 -13.33 6.43 -3.48
C GLU A 305 -13.79 7.82 -3.01
N ARG A 306 -14.33 7.92 -1.80
CA ARG A 306 -14.42 9.17 -1.07
C ARG A 306 -13.07 9.43 -0.42
N ARG A 307 -12.44 10.58 -0.70
CA ARG A 307 -11.09 10.91 -0.24
C ARG A 307 -11.02 12.32 0.32
N ALA A 308 -10.14 12.51 1.30
CA ALA A 308 -9.70 13.80 1.80
C ALA A 308 -8.18 13.80 1.94
N ALA A 309 -7.54 14.97 2.02
CA ALA A 309 -6.13 15.08 2.33
C ALA A 309 -5.87 16.20 3.33
N MET A 310 -4.91 15.99 4.23
CA MET A 310 -4.51 16.96 5.24
C MET A 310 -3.02 16.83 5.54
N ARG A 311 -2.48 17.87 6.17
CA ARG A 311 -1.09 17.94 6.61
C ARG A 311 -1.05 18.17 8.11
N ASP A 312 -0.23 17.39 8.84
CA ASP A 312 0.01 17.63 10.25
C ASP A 312 1.08 18.72 10.47
N ALA A 313 1.34 19.05 11.73
CA ALA A 313 2.32 20.07 12.12
C ALA A 313 3.80 19.64 11.89
N PHE A 314 4.01 18.40 11.44
CA PHE A 314 5.32 17.81 11.14
C PHE A 314 5.53 17.60 9.64
N ASP A 315 4.69 18.23 8.82
CA ASP A 315 4.65 18.10 7.36
C ASP A 315 4.30 16.71 6.81
N ASN A 316 3.87 15.75 7.65
CA ASN A 316 3.32 14.52 7.13
C ASN A 316 2.00 14.78 6.40
N VAL A 317 1.78 14.09 5.30
CA VAL A 317 0.56 14.17 4.50
C VAL A 317 -0.28 12.91 4.70
N TRP A 318 -1.54 13.11 5.04
CA TRP A 318 -2.49 12.04 5.34
C TRP A 318 -3.63 12.08 4.34
N TYR A 319 -3.70 11.07 3.46
CA TYR A 319 -4.87 10.81 2.63
C TYR A 319 -5.82 9.89 3.38
N LEU A 320 -7.04 10.33 3.63
CA LEU A 320 -8.11 9.49 4.14
C LEU A 320 -8.92 8.96 2.97
N ALA A 321 -9.26 7.67 2.98
CA ALA A 321 -10.03 7.04 1.91
C ALA A 321 -11.03 6.03 2.46
N ALA A 322 -12.17 5.95 1.77
CA ALA A 322 -13.17 4.91 1.93
C ALA A 322 -13.81 4.62 0.57
N PRO A 323 -14.37 3.39 0.34
CA PRO A 323 -15.18 3.15 -0.83
C PRO A 323 -16.29 4.20 -0.95
N GLY A 324 -16.49 4.74 -2.15
CA GLY A 324 -17.60 5.66 -2.42
C GLY A 324 -18.94 4.92 -2.28
N THR A 325 -19.84 5.45 -1.49
CA THR A 325 -21.23 4.97 -1.39
C THR A 325 -22.12 5.66 -2.40
#